data_5cbc1d63dd5cce0a22a919a53aab0739
#
_entry.id   5cbc1d63dd5cce0a22a919a53aab0739
#
_cell.length_a   1.000
_cell.length_b   1.000
_cell.length_c   1.000
_cell.angle_alpha   90.00
_cell.angle_beta   90.00
_cell.angle_gamma   90.00
#
_symmetry.space_group_name_H-M   'P 1'
#
loop_
_entity.id
_entity.type
_entity.pdbx_description
1 polymer ?
#
loop_
_entity_poly.entity_id
_entity_poly.type
_entity_poly.pdbx_seq_one_letter_code
_entity_poly.pdbx_strand_id
1 'polypeptide(L)'
;MIDVTVANFEAEVIEASTQVPVLVDFWAPWCGPCKSLGPVLEKLEVDYGGRFKLVKINSDDEQQLAQAFGIRSIPTCVLLKGGKPADGFMGALPEGKVREFLDKHLPSEGDLMAEADMNEAEALLAQGDTASALSKLQEALAINPANDDARFDYVKLLMAMGELDLAQTALAPALAQIPLQLRFEALKHWWDALHFACLLYTSPSPRDQRG
;
A
#
# COMPACT_ATOMS: atom_id res chain seq x y z
N MET A 1 -2.22 8.09 -22.23
CA MET A 1 -0.95 8.80 -21.85
C MET A 1 -1.14 10.31 -22.02
N ILE A 2 -0.70 11.13 -21.04
CA ILE A 2 -0.88 12.60 -20.99
C ILE A 2 0.45 13.29 -21.31
N ASP A 3 0.42 14.33 -22.16
CA ASP A 3 1.58 15.21 -22.37
C ASP A 3 1.68 16.21 -21.21
N VAL A 4 2.84 16.22 -20.55
CA VAL A 4 3.12 17.10 -19.40
C VAL A 4 4.08 18.21 -19.82
N THR A 5 3.72 19.42 -19.42
CA THR A 5 4.47 20.66 -19.58
C THR A 5 4.71 21.29 -18.21
N VAL A 6 5.55 22.33 -18.13
CA VAL A 6 5.74 23.10 -16.89
C VAL A 6 4.39 23.58 -16.33
N ALA A 7 3.41 23.91 -17.19
CA ALA A 7 2.13 24.47 -16.77
C ALA A 7 1.22 23.49 -16.01
N ASN A 8 1.28 22.17 -16.34
CA ASN A 8 0.44 21.15 -15.71
C ASN A 8 1.25 20.12 -14.87
N PHE A 9 2.57 20.30 -14.77
CA PHE A 9 3.45 19.38 -14.07
C PHE A 9 3.05 19.17 -12.60
N GLU A 10 2.72 20.25 -11.89
CA GLU A 10 2.33 20.17 -10.47
C GLU A 10 1.11 19.25 -10.31
N ALA A 11 0.04 19.50 -11.05
CA ALA A 11 -1.21 18.74 -10.94
C ALA A 11 -1.08 17.30 -11.47
N GLU A 12 -0.47 17.13 -12.66
CA GLU A 12 -0.44 15.84 -13.38
C GLU A 12 0.62 14.88 -12.84
N VAL A 13 1.65 15.40 -12.17
CA VAL A 13 2.78 14.60 -11.68
C VAL A 13 2.89 14.65 -10.15
N ILE A 14 3.06 15.84 -9.56
CA ILE A 14 3.33 15.96 -8.13
C ILE A 14 2.11 15.58 -7.30
N GLU A 15 0.99 16.31 -7.49
CA GLU A 15 -0.25 16.05 -6.76
C GLU A 15 -0.80 14.65 -7.08
N ALA A 16 -0.85 14.27 -8.37
CA ALA A 16 -1.31 12.96 -8.79
C ALA A 16 -0.51 11.83 -8.14
N SER A 17 0.82 11.98 -7.96
CA SER A 17 1.67 10.94 -7.37
C SER A 17 1.45 10.74 -5.86
N THR A 18 0.66 11.59 -5.22
CA THR A 18 0.21 11.39 -3.83
C THR A 18 -0.94 10.38 -3.73
N GLN A 19 -1.68 10.17 -4.82
CA GLN A 19 -2.82 9.26 -4.89
C GLN A 19 -2.45 7.94 -5.57
N VAL A 20 -1.75 8.01 -6.71
CA VAL A 20 -1.33 6.86 -7.49
C VAL A 20 0.09 7.10 -8.00
N PRO A 21 0.98 6.09 -7.99
CA PRO A 21 2.32 6.25 -8.55
C PRO A 21 2.28 6.79 -9.99
N VAL A 22 3.14 7.75 -10.32
CA VAL A 22 3.20 8.36 -11.66
C VAL A 22 4.53 7.99 -12.32
N LEU A 23 4.46 7.32 -13.47
CA LEU A 23 5.62 7.04 -14.32
C LEU A 23 5.75 8.12 -15.38
N VAL A 24 6.84 8.88 -15.33
CA VAL A 24 7.16 9.96 -16.27
C VAL A 24 8.14 9.44 -17.31
N ASP A 25 7.74 9.43 -18.58
CA ASP A 25 8.62 9.10 -19.72
C ASP A 25 9.19 10.37 -20.35
N PHE A 26 10.49 10.56 -20.24
CA PHE A 26 11.25 11.62 -20.91
C PHE A 26 11.66 11.16 -22.32
N TRP A 27 11.10 11.78 -23.33
CA TRP A 27 11.24 11.39 -24.73
C TRP A 27 11.52 12.58 -25.66
N ALA A 28 11.75 12.32 -26.95
CA ALA A 28 11.76 13.33 -28.02
C ALA A 28 11.32 12.72 -29.36
N PRO A 29 10.81 13.53 -30.33
CA PRO A 29 10.30 13.03 -31.63
C PRO A 29 11.35 12.31 -32.49
N TRP A 30 12.60 12.67 -32.38
CA TRP A 30 13.71 12.07 -33.13
C TRP A 30 14.30 10.83 -32.46
N CYS A 31 13.91 10.53 -31.24
CA CYS A 31 14.45 9.42 -30.45
C CYS A 31 13.87 8.07 -30.92
N GLY A 32 14.65 7.32 -31.68
CA GLY A 32 14.26 5.99 -32.17
C GLY A 32 13.88 5.00 -31.07
N PRO A 33 14.74 4.82 -30.02
CA PRO A 33 14.44 3.94 -28.89
C PRO A 33 13.16 4.33 -28.10
N CYS A 34 12.85 5.65 -28.01
CA CYS A 34 11.63 6.13 -27.37
C CYS A 34 10.38 5.64 -28.09
N LYS A 35 10.42 5.59 -29.44
CA LYS A 35 9.32 5.08 -30.26
C LYS A 35 9.06 3.61 -30.05
N SER A 36 10.06 2.85 -29.61
CA SER A 36 9.90 1.43 -29.28
C SER A 36 9.38 1.24 -27.84
N LEU A 37 9.79 2.11 -26.92
CA LEU A 37 9.39 2.02 -25.51
C LEU A 37 7.94 2.53 -25.29
N GLY A 38 7.55 3.62 -25.92
CA GLY A 38 6.23 4.25 -25.73
C GLY A 38 5.06 3.26 -25.80
N PRO A 39 4.90 2.47 -26.89
CA PRO A 39 3.83 1.47 -26.98
C PRO A 39 3.87 0.40 -25.88
N VAL A 40 5.06 0.05 -25.40
CA VAL A 40 5.22 -0.89 -24.28
C VAL A 40 4.67 -0.28 -22.99
N LEU A 41 5.00 0.97 -22.70
CA LEU A 41 4.51 1.69 -21.53
C LEU A 41 2.98 1.88 -21.57
N GLU A 42 2.44 2.26 -22.75
CA GLU A 42 0.99 2.41 -22.94
C GLU A 42 0.24 1.09 -22.71
N LYS A 43 0.77 0.00 -23.24
CA LYS A 43 0.21 -1.34 -22.99
C LYS A 43 0.21 -1.67 -21.52
N LEU A 44 1.34 -1.41 -20.83
CA LEU A 44 1.47 -1.68 -19.41
C LEU A 44 0.54 -0.81 -18.54
N GLU A 45 0.32 0.45 -18.91
CA GLU A 45 -0.67 1.31 -18.22
C GLU A 45 -2.07 0.67 -18.24
N VAL A 46 -2.46 0.11 -19.39
CA VAL A 46 -3.74 -0.62 -19.54
C VAL A 46 -3.74 -1.92 -18.74
N ASP A 47 -2.68 -2.74 -18.88
CA ASP A 47 -2.56 -4.04 -18.21
C ASP A 47 -2.60 -3.91 -16.68
N TYR A 48 -2.04 -2.82 -16.16
CA TYR A 48 -2.00 -2.53 -14.71
C TYR A 48 -3.27 -1.84 -14.17
N GLY A 49 -4.25 -1.53 -15.04
CA GLY A 49 -5.61 -1.14 -14.63
C GLY A 49 -5.68 0.05 -13.66
N GLY A 50 -4.81 1.07 -13.83
CA GLY A 50 -4.79 2.26 -12.98
C GLY A 50 -3.91 2.17 -11.73
N ARG A 51 -3.16 1.08 -11.53
CA ARG A 51 -2.19 0.96 -10.43
C ARG A 51 -1.02 1.95 -10.55
N PHE A 52 -0.81 2.53 -11.72
CA PHE A 52 0.03 3.69 -11.95
C PHE A 52 -0.54 4.55 -13.07
N LYS A 53 -0.14 5.81 -13.12
CA LYS A 53 -0.47 6.77 -14.17
C LYS A 53 0.75 6.98 -15.04
N LEU A 54 0.60 6.90 -16.36
CA LEU A 54 1.67 7.16 -17.32
C LEU A 54 1.54 8.57 -17.88
N VAL A 55 2.61 9.34 -17.81
CA VAL A 55 2.72 10.66 -18.43
C VAL A 55 4.02 10.75 -19.23
N LYS A 56 4.06 11.64 -20.23
CA LYS A 56 5.26 11.87 -21.03
C LYS A 56 5.66 13.35 -21.06
N ILE A 57 6.95 13.59 -21.11
CA ILE A 57 7.55 14.93 -21.18
C ILE A 57 8.47 14.97 -22.40
N ASN A 58 8.18 15.86 -23.35
CA ASN A 58 9.09 16.12 -24.46
C ASN A 58 10.30 16.92 -23.95
N SER A 59 11.46 16.30 -23.93
CA SER A 59 12.69 16.90 -23.39
C SER A 59 13.22 18.06 -24.23
N ASP A 60 12.82 18.16 -25.52
CA ASP A 60 13.20 19.28 -26.37
C ASP A 60 12.39 20.55 -26.03
N ASP A 61 11.10 20.38 -25.76
CA ASP A 61 10.17 21.47 -25.45
C ASP A 61 10.27 21.86 -23.95
N GLU A 62 10.40 20.89 -23.07
CA GLU A 62 10.37 21.05 -21.62
C GLU A 62 11.76 20.89 -20.98
N GLN A 63 12.75 21.65 -21.47
CA GLN A 63 14.15 21.58 -21.02
C GLN A 63 14.33 21.85 -19.54
N GLN A 64 13.50 22.72 -18.95
CA GLN A 64 13.54 23.03 -17.53
C GLN A 64 13.19 21.81 -16.67
N LEU A 65 12.15 21.06 -17.06
CA LEU A 65 11.79 19.80 -16.39
C LEU A 65 12.87 18.76 -16.56
N ALA A 66 13.39 18.58 -17.79
CA ALA A 66 14.47 17.64 -18.05
C ALA A 66 15.73 17.95 -17.21
N GLN A 67 16.08 19.22 -17.05
CA GLN A 67 17.19 19.66 -16.19
C GLN A 67 16.92 19.43 -14.71
N ALA A 68 15.69 19.74 -14.24
CA ALA A 68 15.31 19.55 -12.84
C ALA A 68 15.39 18.08 -12.42
N PHE A 69 15.04 17.16 -13.33
CA PHE A 69 15.17 15.70 -13.13
C PHE A 69 16.58 15.17 -13.43
N GLY A 70 17.51 16.00 -13.87
CA GLY A 70 18.88 15.58 -14.21
C GLY A 70 18.94 14.63 -15.40
N ILE A 71 18.00 14.72 -16.36
CA ILE A 71 17.93 13.85 -17.54
C ILE A 71 19.12 14.12 -18.44
N ARG A 72 19.95 13.10 -18.66
CA ARG A 72 21.17 13.18 -19.48
C ARG A 72 21.05 12.41 -20.80
N SER A 73 20.10 11.51 -20.87
CA SER A 73 19.83 10.68 -22.07
C SER A 73 18.37 10.31 -22.12
N ILE A 74 17.85 10.03 -23.31
CA ILE A 74 16.47 9.59 -23.55
C ILE A 74 16.46 8.25 -24.32
N PRO A 75 15.47 7.37 -24.08
CA PRO A 75 14.41 7.52 -23.08
C PRO A 75 14.94 7.37 -21.65
N THR A 76 14.34 8.09 -20.71
CA THR A 76 14.51 7.90 -19.28
C THR A 76 13.15 7.95 -18.64
N CYS A 77 12.83 6.92 -17.84
CA CYS A 77 11.58 6.86 -17.08
C CYS A 77 11.87 7.08 -15.60
N VAL A 78 11.08 7.95 -14.97
CA VAL A 78 11.17 8.25 -13.54
C VAL A 78 9.82 7.96 -12.88
N LEU A 79 9.82 7.15 -11.83
CA LEU A 79 8.64 6.84 -11.04
C LEU A 79 8.57 7.79 -9.84
N LEU A 80 7.45 8.49 -9.70
CA LEU A 80 7.16 9.33 -8.55
C LEU A 80 6.10 8.67 -7.66
N LYS A 81 6.30 8.82 -6.34
CA LYS A 81 5.35 8.39 -5.28
C LYS A 81 5.33 9.44 -4.18
N GLY A 82 4.15 9.85 -3.75
CA GLY A 82 4.00 10.82 -2.68
C GLY A 82 4.66 12.17 -2.97
N GLY A 83 4.60 12.66 -4.21
CA GLY A 83 5.19 13.93 -4.65
C GLY A 83 6.70 13.89 -4.86
N LYS A 84 7.37 12.72 -4.80
CA LYS A 84 8.84 12.61 -4.86
C LYS A 84 9.28 11.51 -5.83
N PRO A 85 10.42 11.69 -6.53
CA PRO A 85 11.05 10.61 -7.27
C PRO A 85 11.41 9.45 -6.34
N ALA A 86 10.97 8.23 -6.69
CA ALA A 86 11.20 7.01 -5.92
C ALA A 86 12.27 6.12 -6.56
N ASP A 87 12.21 5.92 -7.88
CA ASP A 87 13.17 5.13 -8.67
C ASP A 87 13.04 5.49 -10.15
N GLY A 88 13.87 4.91 -11.02
CA GLY A 88 13.80 5.14 -12.45
C GLY A 88 14.73 4.22 -13.25
N PHE A 89 14.56 4.23 -14.56
CA PHE A 89 15.45 3.51 -15.46
C PHE A 89 15.77 4.33 -16.71
N MET A 90 16.88 4.01 -17.37
CA MET A 90 17.35 4.65 -18.60
C MET A 90 17.41 3.65 -19.74
N GLY A 91 17.08 4.13 -20.96
CA GLY A 91 17.09 3.33 -22.18
C GLY A 91 15.79 2.56 -22.41
N ALA A 92 15.62 2.06 -23.64
CA ALA A 92 14.46 1.27 -23.99
C ALA A 92 14.61 -0.15 -23.44
N LEU A 93 13.94 -0.43 -22.33
CA LEU A 93 13.91 -1.75 -21.73
C LEU A 93 12.83 -2.63 -22.44
N PRO A 94 13.07 -3.95 -22.55
CA PRO A 94 12.02 -4.87 -22.98
C PRO A 94 10.89 -4.95 -21.95
N GLU A 95 9.66 -5.28 -22.41
CA GLU A 95 8.44 -5.30 -21.60
C GLU A 95 8.62 -6.05 -20.25
N GLY A 96 9.26 -7.22 -20.26
CA GLY A 96 9.47 -8.02 -19.05
C GLY A 96 10.28 -7.27 -17.98
N LYS A 97 11.27 -6.45 -18.40
CA LYS A 97 12.08 -5.66 -17.46
C LYS A 97 11.32 -4.44 -16.92
N VAL A 98 10.46 -3.85 -17.74
CA VAL A 98 9.58 -2.78 -17.28
C VAL A 98 8.55 -3.34 -16.28
N ARG A 99 8.00 -4.54 -16.53
CA ARG A 99 7.12 -5.22 -15.56
C ARG A 99 7.83 -5.50 -14.23
N GLU A 100 9.04 -6.08 -14.26
CA GLU A 100 9.83 -6.31 -13.03
C GLU A 100 10.05 -5.02 -12.24
N PHE A 101 10.33 -3.92 -12.94
CA PHE A 101 10.48 -2.60 -12.32
C PHE A 101 9.16 -2.11 -11.69
N LEU A 102 8.05 -2.22 -12.42
CA LEU A 102 6.74 -1.80 -11.92
C LEU A 102 6.29 -2.66 -10.73
N ASP A 103 6.40 -4.00 -10.82
CA ASP A 103 5.99 -4.93 -9.77
C ASP A 103 6.77 -4.72 -8.46
N LYS A 104 8.03 -4.28 -8.57
CA LYS A 104 8.85 -3.92 -7.39
C LYS A 104 8.29 -2.69 -6.64
N HIS A 105 7.65 -1.78 -7.35
CA HIS A 105 7.28 -0.46 -6.81
C HIS A 105 5.78 -0.24 -6.65
N LEU A 106 4.96 -0.99 -7.38
CA LEU A 106 3.50 -0.84 -7.34
C LEU A 106 2.88 -1.82 -6.35
N PRO A 107 1.77 -1.46 -5.70
CA PRO A 107 1.00 -2.42 -4.92
C PRO A 107 0.49 -3.54 -5.84
N SER A 108 0.47 -4.76 -5.33
CA SER A 108 -0.16 -5.88 -6.03
C SER A 108 -1.68 -5.69 -6.10
N GLU A 109 -2.36 -6.45 -6.97
CA GLU A 109 -3.83 -6.47 -6.96
C GLU A 109 -4.39 -6.92 -5.60
N GLY A 110 -3.70 -7.88 -4.97
CA GLY A 110 -4.05 -8.34 -3.63
C GLY A 110 -3.93 -7.22 -2.58
N ASP A 111 -2.87 -6.40 -2.63
CA ASP A 111 -2.72 -5.28 -1.70
C ASP A 111 -3.85 -4.25 -1.85
N LEU A 112 -4.26 -3.95 -3.09
CA LEU A 112 -5.39 -3.04 -3.37
C LEU A 112 -6.73 -3.62 -2.90
N MET A 113 -6.95 -4.91 -3.07
CA MET A 113 -8.15 -5.58 -2.56
C MET A 113 -8.17 -5.58 -1.02
N ALA A 114 -7.05 -5.88 -0.38
CA ALA A 114 -6.95 -5.83 1.07
C ALA A 114 -7.17 -4.40 1.62
N GLU A 115 -6.68 -3.37 0.92
CA GLU A 115 -6.93 -1.97 1.29
C GLU A 115 -8.41 -1.60 1.12
N ALA A 116 -9.07 -2.07 0.05
CA ALA A 116 -10.50 -1.86 -0.15
C ALA A 116 -11.33 -2.53 0.96
N ASP A 117 -10.99 -3.75 1.36
CA ASP A 117 -11.67 -4.46 2.47
C ASP A 117 -11.46 -3.73 3.81
N MET A 118 -10.27 -3.15 4.05
CA MET A 118 -10.02 -2.31 5.23
C MET A 118 -10.89 -1.05 5.25
N ASN A 119 -10.99 -0.35 4.13
CA ASN A 119 -11.83 0.85 4.01
C ASN A 119 -13.32 0.52 4.23
N GLU A 120 -13.78 -0.63 3.71
CA GLU A 120 -15.14 -1.12 3.94
C GLU A 120 -15.35 -1.48 5.41
N ALA A 121 -14.38 -2.12 6.05
CA ALA A 121 -14.43 -2.44 7.49
C ALA A 121 -14.56 -1.18 8.35
N GLU A 122 -13.80 -0.13 8.05
CA GLU A 122 -13.89 1.16 8.74
C GLU A 122 -15.29 1.79 8.59
N ALA A 123 -15.84 1.77 7.38
CA ALA A 123 -17.19 2.27 7.12
C ALA A 123 -18.27 1.48 7.88
N LEU A 124 -18.13 0.16 7.98
CA LEU A 124 -19.03 -0.72 8.75
C LEU A 124 -18.92 -0.44 10.25
N LEU A 125 -17.72 -0.23 10.77
CA LEU A 125 -17.51 0.16 12.19
C LEU A 125 -18.17 1.50 12.50
N ALA A 126 -18.10 2.48 11.60
CA ALA A 126 -18.78 3.77 11.76
C ALA A 126 -20.31 3.63 11.82
N GLN A 127 -20.87 2.58 11.21
CA GLN A 127 -22.30 2.24 11.25
C GLN A 127 -22.68 1.35 12.45
N GLY A 128 -21.70 0.89 13.23
CA GLY A 128 -21.90 -0.01 14.36
C GLY A 128 -22.01 -1.50 13.98
N ASP A 129 -21.78 -1.85 12.72
CA ASP A 129 -21.78 -3.25 12.25
C ASP A 129 -20.41 -3.90 12.47
N THR A 130 -20.17 -4.27 13.72
CA THR A 130 -18.90 -4.85 14.17
C THR A 130 -18.66 -6.24 13.56
N ALA A 131 -19.72 -7.03 13.34
CA ALA A 131 -19.57 -8.38 12.83
C ALA A 131 -19.14 -8.40 11.36
N SER A 132 -19.76 -7.56 10.52
CA SER A 132 -19.36 -7.41 9.12
C SER A 132 -17.97 -6.81 8.97
N ALA A 133 -17.63 -5.82 9.81
CA ALA A 133 -16.28 -5.24 9.84
C ALA A 133 -15.21 -6.29 10.17
N LEU A 134 -15.47 -7.16 11.15
CA LEU A 134 -14.55 -8.25 11.50
C LEU A 134 -14.31 -9.20 10.32
N SER A 135 -15.38 -9.55 9.58
CA SER A 135 -15.29 -10.39 8.38
C SER A 135 -14.41 -9.75 7.31
N LYS A 136 -14.57 -8.44 7.07
CA LYS A 136 -13.77 -7.69 6.09
C LYS A 136 -12.29 -7.61 6.46
N LEU A 137 -11.96 -7.38 7.72
CA LEU A 137 -10.58 -7.42 8.19
C LEU A 137 -9.96 -8.82 8.07
N GLN A 138 -10.76 -9.86 8.27
CA GLN A 138 -10.32 -11.24 8.08
C GLN A 138 -10.06 -11.54 6.59
N GLU A 139 -10.92 -11.07 5.67
CA GLU A 139 -10.72 -11.17 4.22
C GLU A 139 -9.44 -10.46 3.79
N ALA A 140 -9.21 -9.23 4.25
CA ALA A 140 -7.99 -8.48 3.99
C ALA A 140 -6.72 -9.23 4.44
N LEU A 141 -6.76 -9.87 5.62
CA LEU A 141 -5.65 -10.67 6.13
C LEU A 141 -5.47 -12.01 5.40
N ALA A 142 -6.54 -12.58 4.85
CA ALA A 142 -6.45 -13.78 4.01
C ALA A 142 -5.77 -13.49 2.67
N ILE A 143 -6.01 -12.30 2.11
CA ILE A 143 -5.39 -11.83 0.87
C ILE A 143 -3.92 -11.43 1.11
N ASN A 144 -3.67 -10.60 2.11
CA ASN A 144 -2.32 -10.15 2.49
C ASN A 144 -2.04 -10.40 3.98
N PRO A 145 -1.47 -11.56 4.33
CA PRO A 145 -1.13 -11.90 5.72
C PRO A 145 -0.07 -10.98 6.35
N ALA A 146 0.64 -10.19 5.55
CA ALA A 146 1.64 -9.23 6.02
C ALA A 146 1.05 -7.82 6.22
N ASN A 147 -0.26 -7.62 6.00
CA ASN A 147 -0.92 -6.34 6.23
C ASN A 147 -1.05 -6.08 7.75
N ASP A 148 -0.09 -5.34 8.28
CA ASP A 148 -0.01 -5.04 9.71
C ASP A 148 -1.13 -4.09 10.17
N ASP A 149 -1.67 -3.24 9.29
CA ASP A 149 -2.77 -2.33 9.62
C ASP A 149 -4.07 -3.13 9.79
N ALA A 150 -4.39 -4.00 8.83
CA ALA A 150 -5.53 -4.91 8.95
C ALA A 150 -5.42 -5.81 10.20
N ARG A 151 -4.23 -6.33 10.49
CA ARG A 151 -3.98 -7.15 11.69
C ARG A 151 -4.20 -6.37 12.97
N PHE A 152 -3.71 -5.14 13.03
CA PHE A 152 -3.87 -4.29 14.20
C PHE A 152 -5.36 -4.05 14.51
N ASP A 153 -6.15 -3.65 13.51
CA ASP A 153 -7.56 -3.38 13.68
C ASP A 153 -8.38 -4.66 13.96
N TYR A 154 -8.03 -5.77 13.30
CA TYR A 154 -8.65 -7.07 13.56
C TYR A 154 -8.47 -7.53 15.01
N VAL A 155 -7.24 -7.49 15.53
CA VAL A 155 -6.93 -7.86 16.92
C VAL A 155 -7.64 -6.94 17.90
N LYS A 156 -7.58 -5.63 17.67
CA LYS A 156 -8.25 -4.62 18.50
C LYS A 156 -9.76 -4.88 18.59
N LEU A 157 -10.38 -5.22 17.47
CA LEU A 157 -11.81 -5.51 17.40
C LEU A 157 -12.17 -6.79 18.14
N LEU A 158 -11.40 -7.88 17.96
CA LEU A 158 -11.58 -9.13 18.71
C LEU A 158 -11.48 -8.91 20.22
N MET A 159 -10.50 -8.12 20.67
CA MET A 159 -10.36 -7.78 22.09
C MET A 159 -11.56 -6.98 22.63
N ALA A 160 -12.08 -6.03 21.83
CA ALA A 160 -13.27 -5.27 22.20
C ALA A 160 -14.54 -6.14 22.30
N MET A 161 -14.61 -7.23 21.54
CA MET A 161 -15.69 -8.22 21.57
C MET A 161 -15.50 -9.27 22.69
N GLY A 162 -14.36 -9.30 23.37
CA GLY A 162 -14.03 -10.29 24.38
C GLY A 162 -13.51 -11.63 23.82
N GLU A 163 -13.25 -11.71 22.52
CA GLU A 163 -12.72 -12.90 21.82
C GLU A 163 -11.20 -13.03 22.03
N LEU A 164 -10.76 -13.20 23.29
CA LEU A 164 -9.36 -13.10 23.70
C LEU A 164 -8.48 -14.19 23.10
N ASP A 165 -8.98 -15.41 22.91
CA ASP A 165 -8.20 -16.53 22.33
C ASP A 165 -7.95 -16.30 20.85
N LEU A 166 -8.95 -15.79 20.12
CA LEU A 166 -8.79 -15.41 18.71
C LEU A 166 -7.86 -14.23 18.55
N ALA A 167 -7.97 -13.23 19.44
CA ALA A 167 -7.09 -12.07 19.46
C ALA A 167 -5.62 -12.48 19.66
N GLN A 168 -5.34 -13.40 20.59
CA GLN A 168 -4.01 -13.93 20.83
C GLN A 168 -3.43 -14.62 19.59
N THR A 169 -4.24 -15.47 18.95
CA THR A 169 -3.85 -16.20 17.75
C THR A 169 -3.52 -15.23 16.60
N ALA A 170 -4.36 -14.21 16.40
CA ALA A 170 -4.18 -13.21 15.35
C ALA A 170 -2.97 -12.28 15.60
N LEU A 171 -2.66 -12.02 16.87
CA LEU A 171 -1.54 -11.16 17.29
C LEU A 171 -0.17 -11.86 17.15
N ALA A 172 -0.11 -13.18 17.31
CA ALA A 172 1.13 -13.93 17.37
C ALA A 172 2.10 -13.68 16.18
N PRO A 173 1.68 -13.62 14.90
CA PRO A 173 2.58 -13.33 13.79
C PRO A 173 3.25 -11.96 13.87
N ALA A 174 2.53 -10.94 14.39
CA ALA A 174 3.09 -9.59 14.52
C ALA A 174 4.11 -9.51 15.66
N LEU A 175 3.92 -10.28 16.75
CA LEU A 175 4.87 -10.35 17.85
C LEU A 175 6.17 -11.07 17.50
N ALA A 176 6.17 -11.88 16.43
CA ALA A 176 7.37 -12.57 15.94
C ALA A 176 8.25 -11.69 15.03
N GLN A 177 7.81 -10.48 14.68
CA GLN A 177 8.57 -9.56 13.83
C GLN A 177 9.75 -8.92 14.58
N ILE A 178 10.86 -8.69 13.88
CA ILE A 178 12.04 -8.00 14.41
C ILE A 178 12.43 -6.87 13.44
N PRO A 179 12.41 -5.60 13.87
CA PRO A 179 12.00 -5.10 15.21
C PRO A 179 10.49 -5.18 15.43
N LEU A 180 10.10 -5.42 16.69
CA LEU A 180 8.70 -5.40 17.08
C LEU A 180 8.15 -3.97 16.99
N GLN A 181 7.01 -3.82 16.33
CA GLN A 181 6.34 -2.51 16.23
C GLN A 181 5.66 -2.14 17.54
N LEU A 182 5.86 -0.91 18.01
CA LEU A 182 5.35 -0.40 19.29
C LEU A 182 3.82 -0.60 19.45
N ARG A 183 3.06 -0.47 18.37
CA ARG A 183 1.60 -0.66 18.39
C ARG A 183 1.18 -2.09 18.76
N PHE A 184 1.92 -3.11 18.32
CA PHE A 184 1.64 -4.49 18.66
C PHE A 184 2.09 -4.84 20.08
N GLU A 185 3.16 -4.22 20.57
CA GLU A 185 3.55 -4.29 21.97
C GLU A 185 2.45 -3.73 22.88
N ALA A 186 1.86 -2.59 22.53
CA ALA A 186 0.74 -2.00 23.25
C ALA A 186 -0.51 -2.91 23.25
N LEU A 187 -0.85 -3.53 22.10
CA LEU A 187 -1.94 -4.51 22.05
C LEU A 187 -1.69 -5.73 22.93
N LYS A 188 -0.43 -6.22 22.97
CA LYS A 188 -0.07 -7.33 23.86
C LYS A 188 -0.29 -6.98 25.32
N HIS A 189 0.17 -5.82 25.76
CA HIS A 189 -0.06 -5.36 27.13
C HIS A 189 -1.55 -5.21 27.46
N TRP A 190 -2.34 -4.72 26.53
CA TRP A 190 -3.78 -4.63 26.71
C TRP A 190 -4.43 -6.02 26.79
N TRP A 191 -4.03 -6.95 25.93
CA TRP A 191 -4.49 -8.33 25.97
C TRP A 191 -4.14 -9.01 27.31
N ASP A 192 -2.88 -8.87 27.79
CA ASP A 192 -2.42 -9.39 29.09
C ASP A 192 -3.32 -8.88 30.24
N ALA A 193 -3.68 -7.60 30.22
CA ALA A 193 -4.54 -6.99 31.25
C ALA A 193 -5.98 -7.55 31.21
N LEU A 194 -6.58 -7.67 30.02
CA LEU A 194 -7.92 -8.24 29.86
C LEU A 194 -7.97 -9.71 30.25
N HIS A 195 -6.99 -10.49 29.85
CA HIS A 195 -6.89 -11.91 30.17
C HIS A 195 -6.75 -12.12 31.69
N PHE A 196 -5.92 -11.32 32.35
CA PHE A 196 -5.78 -11.36 33.80
C PHE A 196 -7.09 -10.99 34.52
N ALA A 197 -7.80 -9.97 34.08
CA ALA A 197 -9.09 -9.58 34.63
C ALA A 197 -10.13 -10.71 34.49
N CYS A 198 -10.17 -11.37 33.33
CA CYS A 198 -11.07 -12.51 33.09
C CYS A 198 -10.78 -13.66 34.06
N LEU A 199 -9.53 -14.01 34.32
CA LEU A 199 -9.14 -15.06 35.27
C LEU A 199 -9.57 -14.76 36.71
N LEU A 200 -9.51 -13.49 37.14
CA LEU A 200 -9.95 -13.08 38.49
C LEU A 200 -11.45 -13.23 38.68
N TYR A 201 -12.26 -12.97 37.63
CA TYR A 201 -13.72 -13.09 37.70
C TYR A 201 -14.24 -14.52 37.55
N THR A 202 -13.48 -15.41 36.88
CA THR A 202 -13.86 -16.82 36.66
C THR A 202 -13.32 -17.76 37.74
N SER A 203 -12.42 -17.31 38.63
CA SER A 203 -11.95 -18.10 39.79
C SER A 203 -13.08 -18.22 40.80
N PRO A 204 -13.49 -19.44 41.23
CA PRO A 204 -14.48 -19.59 42.26
C PRO A 204 -13.99 -18.93 43.57
N SER A 205 -14.87 -18.13 44.16
CA SER A 205 -14.56 -17.42 45.42
C SER A 205 -14.14 -18.42 46.51
N PRO A 206 -13.11 -18.11 47.31
CA PRO A 206 -12.75 -18.96 48.46
C PRO A 206 -13.87 -19.19 49.46
N ARG A 207 -15.01 -18.48 49.32
CA ARG A 207 -16.20 -18.67 50.16
C ARG A 207 -17.06 -19.86 49.71
N ASP A 208 -16.97 -20.32 48.47
CA ASP A 208 -17.77 -21.46 47.97
C ASP A 208 -17.13 -22.83 48.29
N GLN A 209 -15.95 -22.84 48.88
CA GLN A 209 -15.25 -24.08 49.28
C GLN A 209 -15.48 -24.50 50.74
N ARG A 210 -16.42 -23.86 51.45
CA ARG A 210 -16.84 -24.24 52.78
C ARG A 210 -18.31 -24.69 52.78
N GLY A 211 -18.53 -25.87 52.32
CA GLY A 211 -19.74 -26.64 52.47
C GLY A 211 -19.41 -28.05 52.95
#